data_96fe48ed29293ef3ff5a2b8c3298be43
#
_entry.id   96fe48ed29293ef3ff5a2b8c3298be43
#
_cell.length_a   1.000
_cell.length_b   1.000
_cell.length_c   1.000
_cell.angle_alpha   90.00
_cell.angle_beta   90.00
_cell.angle_gamma   90.00
#
_symmetry.space_group_name_H-M   'P 1'
#
loop_
_entity.id
_entity.type
_entity.pdbx_description
1 polymer ?
#
loop_
_entity_poly.entity_id
_entity_poly.type
_entity_poly.pdbx_seq_one_letter_code
_entity_poly.pdbx_strand_id
1 'polypeptide(L)'
;MKKAALIIVSILLIALVAVTFVACSTATVQGQLRDVWRPYEKYTYSVSDGDTVGTYVVEIIHNEDKNVTIGTVNLENVSKGIIINGHLTIGGTEYITSCYVQLISGSSYLIPKASYKKQIVDGNVTLELGGTYADGKYNYSGTENGVVKDGSIALASPYYDNNEIHQLLRGVNGMAVGFSFSFNVPVTIGESSSASLSASCSATETVTHGDNATECYVVSLARSTKVAGKSHKLYYSTKPIKVDGWDLPNVLVQFVEPTADGDVYYTLTSISLTK
;
A
#
# COMPACT_ATOMS: atom_id res chain seq x y z
N MET A 1 8.77 0.24 -60.33
CA MET A 1 9.58 -0.43 -59.30
C MET A 1 9.97 0.49 -58.11
N LYS A 2 10.34 1.76 -58.30
CA LYS A 2 10.73 2.65 -57.21
C LYS A 2 9.62 2.99 -56.20
N LYS A 3 8.35 3.07 -56.60
CA LYS A 3 7.21 3.35 -55.72
C LYS A 3 6.83 2.19 -54.80
N ALA A 4 6.96 0.95 -55.24
CA ALA A 4 6.69 -0.23 -54.43
C ALA A 4 7.73 -0.45 -53.33
N ALA A 5 9.01 -0.16 -53.61
CA ALA A 5 10.07 -0.24 -52.62
C ALA A 5 9.89 0.78 -51.50
N LEU A 6 9.40 1.99 -51.81
CA LEU A 6 9.17 3.04 -50.82
C LEU A 6 8.04 2.68 -49.84
N ILE A 7 6.97 2.03 -50.36
CA ILE A 7 5.83 1.59 -49.53
C ILE A 7 6.24 0.46 -48.57
N ILE A 8 7.06 -0.49 -49.04
CA ILE A 8 7.55 -1.60 -48.21
C ILE A 8 8.46 -1.09 -47.08
N VAL A 9 9.34 -0.12 -47.37
CA VAL A 9 10.21 0.50 -46.36
C VAL A 9 9.37 1.26 -45.31
N SER A 10 8.32 1.97 -45.73
CA SER A 10 7.43 2.69 -44.79
C SER A 10 6.65 1.75 -43.90
N ILE A 11 6.16 0.63 -44.42
CA ILE A 11 5.43 -0.40 -43.64
C ILE A 11 6.39 -1.09 -42.66
N LEU A 12 7.64 -1.37 -43.05
CA LEU A 12 8.65 -1.95 -42.18
C LEU A 12 9.04 -0.97 -41.06
N LEU A 13 9.14 0.32 -41.35
CA LEU A 13 9.44 1.36 -40.33
C LEU A 13 8.30 1.51 -39.31
N ILE A 14 7.04 1.47 -39.79
CA ILE A 14 5.84 1.52 -38.91
C ILE A 14 5.76 0.26 -38.06
N ALA A 15 6.06 -0.91 -38.60
CA ALA A 15 6.11 -2.16 -37.83
C ALA A 15 7.24 -2.15 -36.79
N LEU A 16 8.42 -1.59 -37.10
CA LEU A 16 9.53 -1.46 -36.17
C LEU A 16 9.21 -0.47 -35.03
N VAL A 17 8.54 0.64 -35.33
CA VAL A 17 8.07 1.61 -34.32
C VAL A 17 6.97 1.00 -33.45
N ALA A 18 6.04 0.24 -34.02
CA ALA A 18 5.01 -0.45 -33.25
C ALA A 18 5.58 -1.53 -32.32
N VAL A 19 6.63 -2.26 -32.75
CA VAL A 19 7.30 -3.25 -31.91
C VAL A 19 8.09 -2.59 -30.76
N THR A 20 8.67 -1.39 -30.99
CA THR A 20 9.37 -0.66 -29.93
C THR A 20 8.42 -0.03 -28.91
N PHE A 21 7.19 0.30 -29.27
CA PHE A 21 6.16 0.76 -28.32
C PHE A 21 5.49 -0.38 -27.54
N VAL A 22 5.48 -1.60 -28.06
CA VAL A 22 4.97 -2.79 -27.34
C VAL A 22 6.02 -3.38 -26.38
N ALA A 23 7.30 -3.08 -26.57
CA ALA A 23 8.38 -3.53 -25.67
C ALA A 23 8.59 -2.64 -24.42
N CYS A 24 7.80 -1.56 -24.25
CA CYS A 24 7.85 -0.70 -23.09
C CYS A 24 6.57 -0.86 -22.25
N SER A 25 6.26 -2.10 -21.86
CA SER A 25 5.25 -2.28 -20.82
C SER A 25 5.27 -3.69 -20.28
N THR A 26 5.00 -3.76 -19.03
CA THR A 26 4.87 -4.95 -18.19
C THR A 26 6.20 -5.59 -17.78
N ALA A 27 7.13 -4.79 -17.28
CA ALA A 27 7.87 -5.26 -16.13
C ALA A 27 6.81 -5.61 -15.08
N THR A 28 6.58 -6.90 -14.90
CA THR A 28 5.64 -7.43 -13.92
C THR A 28 6.02 -6.86 -12.56
N VAL A 29 5.17 -5.97 -12.05
CA VAL A 29 5.37 -5.13 -10.86
C VAL A 29 5.49 -5.96 -9.57
N GLN A 30 5.30 -7.26 -9.64
CA GLN A 30 5.55 -8.22 -8.56
C GLN A 30 7.05 -8.34 -8.22
N GLY A 31 7.74 -7.28 -8.14
CA GLY A 31 9.16 -7.16 -7.92
C GLY A 31 9.57 -5.71 -7.71
N GLN A 32 8.64 -4.79 -7.45
CA GLN A 32 8.98 -3.38 -7.24
C GLN A 32 8.93 -2.94 -5.79
N LEU A 33 8.24 -3.68 -4.90
CA LEU A 33 8.25 -3.38 -3.47
C LEU A 33 9.40 -4.13 -2.81
N ARG A 34 10.40 -3.39 -2.37
CA ARG A 34 11.59 -3.90 -1.68
C ARG A 34 11.47 -3.67 -0.19
N ASP A 35 12.15 -4.50 0.56
CA ASP A 35 12.40 -4.26 1.97
C ASP A 35 13.34 -3.04 2.13
N VAL A 36 12.80 -1.98 2.70
CA VAL A 36 13.50 -0.71 2.96
C VAL A 36 13.47 -0.33 4.44
N TRP A 37 12.79 -1.13 5.26
CA TRP A 37 12.56 -0.83 6.67
C TRP A 37 13.69 -1.34 7.56
N ARG A 38 13.79 -0.74 8.74
CA ARG A 38 14.64 -1.23 9.82
C ARG A 38 13.96 -2.40 10.54
N PRO A 39 14.70 -3.14 11.37
CA PRO A 39 14.14 -4.27 12.14
C PRO A 39 12.89 -3.92 12.93
N TYR A 40 12.80 -2.66 13.40
CA TYR A 40 11.62 -2.09 14.01
C TYR A 40 11.50 -0.60 13.65
N GLU A 41 10.33 -0.20 13.22
CA GLU A 41 9.97 1.20 12.98
C GLU A 41 8.56 1.45 13.51
N LYS A 42 8.36 2.59 14.19
CA LYS A 42 7.05 3.05 14.65
C LYS A 42 6.81 4.46 14.17
N TYR A 43 5.68 4.68 13.55
CA TYR A 43 5.23 5.98 13.03
C TYR A 43 3.96 6.38 13.76
N THR A 44 3.89 7.62 14.21
CA THR A 44 2.68 8.18 14.80
C THR A 44 2.22 9.35 13.92
N TYR A 45 0.95 9.35 13.57
CA TYR A 45 0.30 10.41 12.81
C TYR A 45 -0.80 11.03 13.64
N SER A 46 -0.91 12.36 13.61
CA SER A 46 -2.16 13.04 13.96
C SER A 46 -3.16 12.85 12.84
N VAL A 47 -4.40 12.58 13.18
CA VAL A 47 -5.50 12.41 12.22
C VAL A 47 -6.49 13.54 12.42
N SER A 48 -6.94 14.16 11.35
CA SER A 48 -7.94 15.22 11.38
C SER A 48 -9.01 14.98 10.32
N ASP A 49 -10.25 14.91 10.77
CA ASP A 49 -11.46 14.83 9.95
C ASP A 49 -12.36 16.03 10.34
N GLY A 50 -12.17 17.17 9.66
CA GLY A 50 -12.79 18.41 10.06
C GLY A 50 -12.42 18.80 11.49
N ASP A 51 -13.43 18.81 12.37
CA ASP A 51 -13.27 19.15 13.81
C ASP A 51 -12.85 17.95 14.67
N THR A 52 -12.90 16.74 14.14
CA THR A 52 -12.56 15.52 14.88
C THR A 52 -11.05 15.25 14.74
N VAL A 53 -10.40 15.02 15.90
CA VAL A 53 -8.96 14.70 15.96
C VAL A 53 -8.78 13.28 16.46
N GLY A 54 -7.83 12.58 15.87
CA GLY A 54 -7.48 11.20 16.22
C GLY A 54 -5.98 10.95 16.15
N THR A 55 -5.62 9.70 16.33
CA THR A 55 -4.23 9.21 16.23
C THR A 55 -4.19 7.94 15.41
N TYR A 56 -3.23 7.87 14.50
CA TYR A 56 -2.90 6.65 13.76
C TYR A 56 -1.45 6.25 14.05
N VAL A 57 -1.28 5.04 14.52
CA VAL A 57 0.03 4.46 14.85
C VAL A 57 0.29 3.30 13.90
N VAL A 58 1.47 3.27 13.29
CA VAL A 58 1.94 2.15 12.49
C VAL A 58 3.22 1.60 13.08
N GLU A 59 3.25 0.28 13.31
CA GLU A 59 4.44 -0.44 13.71
C GLU A 59 4.84 -1.41 12.60
N ILE A 60 6.11 -1.37 12.22
CA ILE A 60 6.71 -2.23 11.21
C ILE A 60 7.79 -3.06 11.87
N ILE A 61 7.67 -4.38 11.79
CA ILE A 61 8.49 -5.34 12.54
C ILE A 61 9.02 -6.39 11.58
N HIS A 62 10.34 -6.53 11.48
CA HIS A 62 10.92 -7.67 10.79
C HIS A 62 10.65 -8.95 11.57
N ASN A 63 10.20 -9.95 10.85
CA ASN A 63 9.91 -11.27 11.40
C ASN A 63 10.86 -12.32 10.83
N GLU A 64 11.53 -13.04 11.72
CA GLU A 64 12.39 -14.18 11.39
C GLU A 64 11.81 -15.52 11.88
N ASP A 65 10.70 -15.47 12.62
CA ASP A 65 10.03 -16.67 13.14
C ASP A 65 9.32 -17.42 12.02
N LYS A 66 9.32 -18.75 12.14
CA LYS A 66 8.62 -19.63 11.19
C LYS A 66 7.10 -19.62 11.38
N ASN A 67 6.62 -19.19 12.54
CA ASN A 67 5.20 -19.13 12.86
C ASN A 67 4.84 -17.68 13.15
N VAL A 68 3.82 -17.18 12.48
CA VAL A 68 3.34 -15.80 12.60
C VAL A 68 1.86 -15.80 12.88
N THR A 69 1.44 -15.02 13.87
CA THR A 69 0.02 -14.77 14.15
C THR A 69 -0.31 -13.32 13.80
N ILE A 70 -1.29 -13.12 12.93
CA ILE A 70 -1.81 -11.83 12.50
C ILE A 70 -3.30 -11.76 12.89
N GLY A 71 -3.61 -11.11 14.00
CA GLY A 71 -4.96 -11.12 14.56
C GLY A 71 -5.44 -12.56 14.80
N THR A 72 -6.45 -13.01 14.06
CA THR A 72 -7.02 -14.37 14.11
C THR A 72 -6.37 -15.35 13.13
N VAL A 73 -5.42 -14.89 12.30
CA VAL A 73 -4.77 -15.71 11.27
C VAL A 73 -3.45 -16.25 11.79
N ASN A 74 -3.31 -17.57 11.76
CA ASN A 74 -2.07 -18.28 12.10
C ASN A 74 -1.40 -18.79 10.83
N LEU A 75 -0.13 -18.47 10.64
CA LEU A 75 0.70 -18.95 9.56
C LEU A 75 1.82 -19.82 10.12
N GLU A 76 2.06 -20.96 9.50
CA GLU A 76 3.15 -21.88 9.84
C GLU A 76 4.14 -21.99 8.70
N ASN A 77 5.41 -22.27 9.04
CA ASN A 77 6.50 -22.50 8.08
C ASN A 77 6.70 -21.33 7.10
N VAL A 78 6.46 -20.10 7.56
CA VAL A 78 6.74 -18.90 6.76
C VAL A 78 8.25 -18.64 6.66
N SER A 79 8.66 -17.92 5.63
CA SER A 79 10.00 -17.37 5.49
C SER A 79 10.10 -16.01 6.18
N LYS A 80 11.30 -15.42 6.19
CA LYS A 80 11.49 -14.03 6.67
C LYS A 80 10.55 -13.07 5.98
N GLY A 81 10.09 -12.08 6.72
CA GLY A 81 9.16 -11.09 6.22
C GLY A 81 9.00 -9.91 7.17
N ILE A 82 7.94 -9.16 6.93
CA ILE A 82 7.63 -7.95 7.67
C ILE A 82 6.17 -8.01 8.13
N ILE A 83 5.94 -7.71 9.40
CA ILE A 83 4.61 -7.47 9.96
C ILE A 83 4.41 -5.96 9.97
N ILE A 84 3.29 -5.49 9.43
CA ILE A 84 2.87 -4.08 9.51
C ILE A 84 1.56 -4.05 10.28
N ASN A 85 1.56 -3.38 11.42
CA ASN A 85 0.39 -3.19 12.27
C ASN A 85 -0.04 -1.73 12.22
N GLY A 86 -1.31 -1.47 11.98
CA GLY A 86 -1.93 -0.16 12.03
C GLY A 86 -2.96 -0.08 13.13
N HIS A 87 -3.00 1.02 13.86
CA HIS A 87 -4.04 1.32 14.86
C HIS A 87 -4.47 2.78 14.73
N LEU A 88 -5.66 2.98 14.23
CA LEU A 88 -6.32 4.28 14.12
C LEU A 88 -7.37 4.41 15.24
N THR A 89 -7.34 5.51 15.96
CA THR A 89 -8.38 5.92 16.92
C THR A 89 -8.87 7.30 16.57
N ILE A 90 -10.17 7.42 16.27
CA ILE A 90 -10.82 8.70 15.93
C ILE A 90 -12.32 8.65 16.28
N GLY A 91 -12.83 9.67 16.95
CA GLY A 91 -14.29 9.86 17.16
C GLY A 91 -15.01 8.66 17.80
N GLY A 92 -14.36 7.97 18.78
CA GLY A 92 -14.94 6.76 19.41
C GLY A 92 -14.84 5.48 18.57
N THR A 93 -14.20 5.57 17.38
CA THR A 93 -13.95 4.42 16.51
C THR A 93 -12.48 4.04 16.55
N GLU A 94 -12.22 2.74 16.63
CA GLU A 94 -10.89 2.16 16.49
C GLU A 94 -10.86 1.26 15.25
N TYR A 95 -9.79 1.41 14.44
CA TYR A 95 -9.46 0.51 13.34
C TYR A 95 -8.11 -0.14 13.64
N ILE A 96 -8.09 -1.45 13.71
CA ILE A 96 -6.88 -2.25 13.90
C ILE A 96 -6.66 -3.03 12.61
N THR A 97 -5.50 -2.85 12.01
CA THR A 97 -5.09 -3.56 10.81
C THR A 97 -3.77 -4.25 11.06
N SER A 98 -3.56 -5.35 10.40
CA SER A 98 -2.28 -6.03 10.40
C SER A 98 -2.08 -6.78 9.08
N CYS A 99 -0.88 -6.74 8.52
CA CYS A 99 -0.54 -7.59 7.40
C CYS A 99 0.83 -8.22 7.57
N TYR A 100 0.99 -9.41 7.04
CA TYR A 100 2.27 -10.08 6.90
C TYR A 100 2.66 -10.15 5.44
N VAL A 101 3.79 -9.56 5.10
CA VAL A 101 4.41 -9.60 3.79
C VAL A 101 5.73 -10.37 3.88
N GLN A 102 5.90 -11.36 3.02
CA GLN A 102 7.05 -12.26 3.03
C GLN A 102 8.06 -11.84 1.98
N LEU A 103 9.35 -11.93 2.31
CA LEU A 103 10.43 -11.81 1.35
C LEU A 103 10.45 -13.04 0.42
N ILE A 104 10.49 -12.80 -0.89
CA ILE A 104 10.69 -13.87 -1.87
C ILE A 104 12.13 -14.37 -1.75
N SER A 105 12.30 -15.67 -1.61
CA SER A 105 13.62 -16.31 -1.47
C SER A 105 14.57 -15.89 -2.60
N GLY A 106 15.78 -15.46 -2.22
CA GLY A 106 16.80 -14.99 -3.17
C GLY A 106 16.54 -13.61 -3.77
N SER A 107 15.55 -12.89 -3.27
CA SER A 107 15.25 -11.52 -3.70
C SER A 107 14.97 -10.61 -2.51
N SER A 108 14.92 -9.30 -2.75
CA SER A 108 14.46 -8.30 -1.78
C SER A 108 12.99 -7.92 -1.93
N TYR A 109 12.23 -8.67 -2.72
CA TYR A 109 10.83 -8.36 -3.03
C TYR A 109 9.86 -8.97 -2.03
N LEU A 110 8.73 -8.28 -1.84
CA LEU A 110 7.69 -8.63 -0.88
C LEU A 110 6.44 -9.17 -1.57
N ILE A 111 5.84 -10.19 -0.98
CA ILE A 111 4.52 -10.73 -1.37
C ILE A 111 3.62 -10.82 -0.14
N PRO A 112 2.33 -10.50 -0.24
CA PRO A 112 1.40 -10.64 0.87
C PRO A 112 1.16 -12.12 1.20
N LYS A 113 1.00 -12.44 2.48
CA LYS A 113 0.72 -13.79 2.99
C LYS A 113 -0.49 -13.83 3.89
N ALA A 114 -0.69 -12.82 4.73
CA ALA A 114 -1.86 -12.72 5.60
C ALA A 114 -2.26 -11.26 5.80
N SER A 115 -3.51 -11.08 6.15
CA SER A 115 -4.12 -9.79 6.45
C SER A 115 -5.16 -9.98 7.56
N TYR A 116 -5.27 -8.98 8.41
CA TYR A 116 -6.28 -8.90 9.46
C TYR A 116 -6.77 -7.48 9.59
N LYS A 117 -8.06 -7.31 9.86
CA LYS A 117 -8.66 -6.01 10.18
C LYS A 117 -9.78 -6.16 11.17
N LYS A 118 -9.89 -5.18 12.05
CA LYS A 118 -10.93 -5.07 13.06
C LYS A 118 -11.39 -3.63 13.19
N GLN A 119 -12.69 -3.44 13.32
CA GLN A 119 -13.29 -2.15 13.64
C GLN A 119 -14.09 -2.27 14.94
N ILE A 120 -13.89 -1.29 15.82
CA ILE A 120 -14.62 -1.17 17.08
C ILE A 120 -15.28 0.20 17.07
N VAL A 121 -16.57 0.26 17.30
CA VAL A 121 -17.35 1.51 17.40
C VAL A 121 -18.02 1.53 18.76
N ASP A 122 -17.73 2.55 19.58
CA ASP A 122 -18.24 2.68 20.93
C ASP A 122 -18.07 1.41 21.78
N GLY A 123 -16.90 0.77 21.67
CA GLY A 123 -16.54 -0.46 22.38
C GLY A 123 -17.12 -1.75 21.80
N ASN A 124 -17.93 -1.68 20.73
CA ASN A 124 -18.51 -2.86 20.07
C ASN A 124 -17.77 -3.23 18.81
N VAL A 125 -17.41 -4.51 18.65
CA VAL A 125 -16.79 -5.02 17.42
C VAL A 125 -17.84 -5.05 16.30
N THR A 126 -17.65 -4.20 15.29
CA THR A 126 -18.53 -4.14 14.10
C THR A 126 -17.95 -4.90 12.91
N LEU A 127 -16.63 -5.06 12.86
CA LEU A 127 -15.94 -5.82 11.83
C LEU A 127 -14.77 -6.58 12.46
N GLU A 128 -14.60 -7.84 12.10
CA GLU A 128 -13.40 -8.61 12.38
C GLU A 128 -13.19 -9.64 11.28
N LEU A 129 -12.19 -9.42 10.41
CA LEU A 129 -11.87 -10.28 9.28
C LEU A 129 -10.39 -10.60 9.26
N GLY A 130 -10.07 -11.89 9.08
CA GLY A 130 -8.72 -12.36 8.80
C GLY A 130 -8.66 -13.15 7.51
N GLY A 131 -7.51 -13.17 6.83
CA GLY A 131 -7.38 -13.93 5.61
C GLY A 131 -5.94 -14.20 5.19
N THR A 132 -5.78 -15.12 4.25
CA THR A 132 -4.50 -15.57 3.70
C THR A 132 -4.44 -15.42 2.20
N TYR A 133 -3.23 -15.17 1.69
CA TYR A 133 -2.93 -15.09 0.26
C TYR A 133 -2.23 -16.36 -0.20
N ALA A 134 -2.87 -17.09 -1.11
CA ALA A 134 -2.32 -18.31 -1.72
C ALA A 134 -2.87 -18.48 -3.15
N ASP A 135 -2.04 -18.94 -4.06
CA ASP A 135 -2.42 -19.32 -5.43
C ASP A 135 -3.20 -18.25 -6.20
N GLY A 136 -2.82 -16.98 -6.06
CA GLY A 136 -3.51 -15.86 -6.70
C GLY A 136 -4.90 -15.59 -6.13
N LYS A 137 -5.15 -15.98 -4.89
CA LYS A 137 -6.43 -15.76 -4.19
C LYS A 137 -6.19 -15.18 -2.80
N TYR A 138 -7.16 -14.41 -2.33
CA TYR A 138 -7.30 -14.04 -0.94
C TYR A 138 -8.49 -14.78 -0.35
N ASN A 139 -8.20 -15.69 0.60
CA ASN A 139 -9.21 -16.46 1.32
C ASN A 139 -9.41 -15.81 2.68
N TYR A 140 -10.64 -15.44 3.03
CA TYR A 140 -10.93 -14.68 4.24
C TYR A 140 -12.12 -15.28 5.01
N SER A 141 -12.12 -15.02 6.32
CA SER A 141 -13.22 -15.36 7.22
C SER A 141 -13.31 -14.38 8.38
N GLY A 142 -14.50 -14.26 8.97
CA GLY A 142 -14.76 -13.43 10.13
C GLY A 142 -16.20 -12.99 10.24
N THR A 143 -16.42 -11.77 10.75
CA THR A 143 -17.76 -11.21 10.95
C THR A 143 -17.81 -9.73 10.55
N GLU A 144 -18.98 -9.30 10.05
CA GLU A 144 -19.30 -7.90 9.82
C GLU A 144 -20.72 -7.64 10.39
N ASN A 145 -20.83 -6.74 11.36
CA ASN A 145 -22.08 -6.45 12.09
C ASN A 145 -22.77 -7.71 12.63
N GLY A 146 -21.98 -8.65 13.18
CA GLY A 146 -22.46 -9.92 13.70
C GLY A 146 -22.83 -10.98 12.65
N VAL A 147 -22.72 -10.66 11.36
CA VAL A 147 -22.96 -11.60 10.25
C VAL A 147 -21.66 -12.25 9.84
N VAL A 148 -21.66 -13.58 9.74
CA VAL A 148 -20.49 -14.34 9.26
C VAL A 148 -20.18 -13.96 7.81
N LYS A 149 -18.92 -13.69 7.55
CA LYS A 149 -18.34 -13.40 6.25
C LYS A 149 -17.19 -14.36 5.99
N ASP A 150 -17.29 -15.15 4.95
CA ASP A 150 -16.23 -16.01 4.46
C ASP A 150 -16.23 -16.05 2.94
N GLY A 151 -15.10 -16.31 2.35
CA GLY A 151 -15.01 -16.36 0.90
C GLY A 151 -13.60 -16.40 0.35
N SER A 152 -13.55 -16.36 -0.98
CA SER A 152 -12.31 -16.36 -1.75
C SER A 152 -12.41 -15.36 -2.88
N ILE A 153 -11.42 -14.47 -3.00
CA ILE A 153 -11.33 -13.45 -4.04
C ILE A 153 -10.14 -13.78 -4.94
N ALA A 154 -10.37 -13.98 -6.22
CA ALA A 154 -9.31 -14.14 -7.20
C ALA A 154 -8.59 -12.80 -7.45
N LEU A 155 -7.27 -12.81 -7.45
CA LEU A 155 -6.43 -11.64 -7.62
C LEU A 155 -5.51 -11.83 -8.83
N ALA A 156 -5.63 -10.94 -9.81
CA ALA A 156 -4.65 -10.88 -10.89
C ALA A 156 -3.33 -10.28 -10.38
N SER A 157 -2.21 -10.86 -10.82
CA SER A 157 -0.87 -10.35 -10.50
C SER A 157 -0.57 -9.05 -11.27
N PRO A 158 0.14 -8.09 -10.65
CA PRO A 158 0.58 -8.07 -9.26
C PRO A 158 -0.54 -7.74 -8.29
N TYR A 159 -0.48 -8.26 -7.07
CA TYR A 159 -1.43 -7.95 -6.02
C TYR A 159 -0.74 -7.74 -4.67
N TYR A 160 -1.35 -6.89 -3.83
CA TYR A 160 -0.85 -6.55 -2.50
C TYR A 160 -2.00 -6.49 -1.49
N ASP A 161 -1.64 -6.38 -0.22
CA ASP A 161 -2.61 -6.13 0.84
C ASP A 161 -3.15 -4.68 0.77
N ASN A 162 -4.44 -4.50 1.05
CA ASN A 162 -5.08 -3.19 1.01
C ASN A 162 -4.96 -2.42 2.34
N ASN A 163 -4.73 -3.11 3.46
CA ASN A 163 -4.77 -2.48 4.77
C ASN A 163 -3.64 -1.46 4.96
N GLU A 164 -2.40 -1.87 4.61
CA GLU A 164 -1.21 -1.05 4.83
C GLU A 164 -0.47 -0.68 3.53
N ILE A 165 -1.21 -0.60 2.43
CA ILE A 165 -0.63 -0.33 1.10
C ILE A 165 0.17 0.97 1.06
N HIS A 166 -0.27 2.00 1.77
CA HIS A 166 0.44 3.26 1.85
C HIS A 166 1.82 3.15 2.54
N GLN A 167 2.00 2.24 3.48
CA GLN A 167 3.32 1.94 4.02
C GLN A 167 4.13 1.05 3.08
N LEU A 168 3.50 0.06 2.44
CA LEU A 168 4.18 -0.82 1.48
C LEU A 168 4.76 -0.04 0.29
N LEU A 169 4.09 1.02 -0.16
CA LEU A 169 4.56 1.87 -1.26
C LEU A 169 5.91 2.56 -0.98
N ARG A 170 6.34 2.69 0.28
CA ARG A 170 7.71 3.16 0.60
C ARG A 170 8.80 2.27 -0.02
N GLY A 171 8.52 0.98 -0.17
CA GLY A 171 9.42 0.01 -0.80
C GLY A 171 9.50 0.09 -2.31
N VAL A 172 8.81 1.03 -2.96
CA VAL A 172 8.88 1.21 -4.40
C VAL A 172 10.29 1.62 -4.81
N ASN A 173 10.86 0.86 -5.75
CA ASN A 173 12.17 1.17 -6.30
C ASN A 173 12.06 2.29 -7.33
N GLY A 174 12.85 3.37 -7.12
CA GLY A 174 12.89 4.49 -8.07
C GLY A 174 11.65 5.38 -8.01
N MET A 175 11.09 5.60 -6.82
CA MET A 175 10.06 6.63 -6.63
C MET A 175 10.60 7.98 -7.09
N ALA A 176 9.94 8.58 -8.07
CA ALA A 176 10.30 9.86 -8.68
C ALA A 176 9.08 10.44 -9.41
N VAL A 177 9.14 11.72 -9.76
CA VAL A 177 8.14 12.32 -10.67
C VAL A 177 8.12 11.56 -12.01
N GLY A 178 6.94 11.19 -12.47
CA GLY A 178 6.74 10.36 -13.66
C GLY A 178 6.61 8.86 -13.38
N PHE A 179 6.85 8.42 -12.13
CA PHE A 179 6.59 7.05 -11.71
C PHE A 179 5.10 6.71 -11.78
N SER A 180 4.79 5.51 -12.24
CA SER A 180 3.42 4.95 -12.24
C SER A 180 3.45 3.43 -12.24
N PHE A 181 2.56 2.80 -11.45
CA PHE A 181 2.29 1.37 -11.55
C PHE A 181 0.87 1.01 -11.09
N SER A 182 0.39 -0.15 -11.55
CA SER A 182 -0.93 -0.67 -11.19
C SER A 182 -0.81 -2.05 -10.56
N PHE A 183 -1.69 -2.33 -9.62
CA PHE A 183 -1.75 -3.60 -8.89
C PHE A 183 -3.19 -3.88 -8.41
N ASN A 184 -3.44 -5.08 -7.95
CA ASN A 184 -4.75 -5.50 -7.48
C ASN A 184 -4.75 -5.69 -5.96
N VAL A 185 -5.89 -5.41 -5.33
CA VAL A 185 -6.11 -5.61 -3.89
C VAL A 185 -7.46 -6.29 -3.65
N PRO A 186 -7.61 -7.08 -2.56
CA PRO A 186 -8.92 -7.59 -2.19
C PRO A 186 -9.77 -6.49 -1.55
N VAL A 187 -11.05 -6.47 -1.87
CA VAL A 187 -12.09 -5.67 -1.22
C VAL A 187 -13.06 -6.62 -0.54
N THR A 188 -13.22 -6.50 0.77
CA THR A 188 -14.03 -7.42 1.59
C THR A 188 -15.11 -6.72 2.41
N ILE A 189 -15.16 -5.38 2.41
CA ILE A 189 -16.20 -4.58 3.08
C ILE A 189 -17.21 -4.15 2.03
N GLY A 190 -18.49 -4.40 2.31
CA GLY A 190 -19.60 -4.12 1.41
C GLY A 190 -19.74 -5.16 0.29
N GLU A 191 -18.69 -5.42 -0.45
CA GLU A 191 -18.63 -6.43 -1.52
C GLU A 191 -17.39 -7.31 -1.39
N SER A 192 -17.42 -8.49 -2.03
CA SER A 192 -16.28 -9.40 -2.09
C SER A 192 -15.74 -9.43 -3.53
N SER A 193 -14.79 -8.55 -3.81
CA SER A 193 -14.25 -8.37 -5.17
C SER A 193 -12.75 -8.04 -5.14
N SER A 194 -12.11 -8.07 -6.30
CA SER A 194 -10.80 -7.45 -6.47
C SER A 194 -10.95 -6.04 -7.03
N ALA A 195 -10.16 -5.11 -6.53
CA ALA A 195 -10.04 -3.77 -7.10
C ALA A 195 -8.66 -3.57 -7.71
N SER A 196 -8.60 -2.95 -8.88
CA SER A 196 -7.33 -2.46 -9.44
C SER A 196 -7.04 -1.07 -8.90
N LEU A 197 -5.83 -0.89 -8.39
CA LEU A 197 -5.31 0.39 -7.93
C LEU A 197 -4.19 0.85 -8.87
N SER A 198 -4.08 2.17 -9.02
CA SER A 198 -2.97 2.81 -9.73
C SER A 198 -2.31 3.84 -8.83
N ALA A 199 -1.01 3.67 -8.61
CA ALA A 199 -0.17 4.65 -7.92
C ALA A 199 0.64 5.44 -8.96
N SER A 200 0.62 6.77 -8.89
CA SER A 200 1.38 7.63 -9.80
C SER A 200 1.91 8.86 -9.09
N CYS A 201 3.16 9.22 -9.38
CA CYS A 201 3.80 10.43 -8.86
C CYS A 201 3.86 11.50 -9.96
N SER A 202 3.18 12.63 -9.76
CA SER A 202 3.08 13.70 -10.76
C SER A 202 3.86 14.96 -10.41
N ALA A 203 4.23 15.15 -9.14
CA ALA A 203 4.87 16.37 -8.66
C ALA A 203 5.66 16.14 -7.37
N THR A 204 6.36 17.17 -6.93
CA THR A 204 6.85 17.31 -5.55
C THR A 204 6.15 18.50 -4.89
N GLU A 205 5.88 18.39 -3.59
CA GLU A 205 5.33 19.47 -2.76
C GLU A 205 6.04 19.48 -1.40
N THR A 206 6.08 20.64 -0.75
CA THR A 206 6.60 20.74 0.63
C THR A 206 5.46 20.54 1.62
N VAL A 207 5.61 19.58 2.50
CA VAL A 207 4.66 19.28 3.58
C VAL A 207 5.24 19.77 4.91
N THR A 208 4.46 20.56 5.65
CA THR A 208 4.80 20.97 7.01
C THR A 208 4.22 19.96 8.00
N HIS A 209 5.05 19.45 8.90
CA HIS A 209 4.65 18.52 9.96
C HIS A 209 5.40 18.88 11.26
N GLY A 210 4.67 19.28 12.30
CA GLY A 210 5.24 19.94 13.47
C GLY A 210 6.05 21.17 13.06
N ASP A 211 7.27 21.29 13.57
CA ASP A 211 8.21 22.39 13.25
C ASP A 211 9.06 22.10 12.00
N ASN A 212 8.81 21.00 11.30
CA ASN A 212 9.60 20.56 10.14
C ASN A 212 8.87 20.83 8.84
N ALA A 213 9.63 21.08 7.78
CA ALA A 213 9.15 21.15 6.41
C ALA A 213 9.93 20.13 5.57
N THR A 214 9.22 19.23 4.91
CA THR A 214 9.83 18.15 4.12
C THR A 214 9.34 18.22 2.68
N GLU A 215 10.27 18.23 1.72
CA GLU A 215 9.96 18.06 0.31
C GLU A 215 9.54 16.61 0.05
N CYS A 216 8.35 16.42 -0.54
CA CYS A 216 7.75 15.11 -0.73
C CYS A 216 7.36 14.86 -2.19
N TYR A 217 7.51 13.63 -2.65
CA TYR A 217 6.82 13.13 -3.84
C TYR A 217 5.32 13.05 -3.56
N VAL A 218 4.50 13.59 -4.45
CA VAL A 218 3.04 13.50 -4.38
C VAL A 218 2.59 12.30 -5.20
N VAL A 219 2.22 11.23 -4.50
CA VAL A 219 1.74 10.00 -5.12
C VAL A 219 0.21 9.95 -5.00
N SER A 220 -0.46 9.96 -6.14
CA SER A 220 -1.90 9.71 -6.23
C SER A 220 -2.15 8.21 -6.25
N LEU A 221 -2.99 7.71 -5.33
CA LEU A 221 -3.46 6.34 -5.32
C LEU A 221 -4.93 6.32 -5.72
N ALA A 222 -5.19 5.94 -6.97
CA ALA A 222 -6.52 5.89 -7.54
C ALA A 222 -7.12 4.49 -7.40
N ARG A 223 -8.38 4.41 -6.96
CA ARG A 223 -9.19 3.19 -7.00
C ARG A 223 -10.04 3.16 -8.26
N SER A 224 -10.24 1.98 -8.83
CA SER A 224 -11.16 1.80 -9.97
C SER A 224 -12.64 1.95 -9.54
N THR A 225 -12.95 1.71 -8.26
CA THR A 225 -14.29 1.95 -7.68
C THR A 225 -14.23 3.23 -6.83
N LYS A 226 -14.97 4.23 -7.22
CA LYS A 226 -14.77 5.62 -6.85
C LYS A 226 -15.66 6.07 -5.71
N VAL A 227 -15.07 6.73 -4.72
CA VAL A 227 -15.75 7.84 -4.09
C VAL A 227 -15.55 9.07 -5.01
N ALA A 228 -16.58 9.42 -5.81
CA ALA A 228 -16.70 10.68 -6.57
C ALA A 228 -15.44 11.18 -7.31
N GLY A 229 -14.66 10.31 -7.93
CA GLY A 229 -13.52 10.74 -8.77
C GLY A 229 -12.29 11.23 -8.01
N LYS A 230 -12.26 11.15 -6.69
CA LYS A 230 -11.12 11.55 -5.87
C LYS A 230 -10.14 10.37 -5.69
N SER A 231 -8.85 10.70 -5.59
CA SER A 231 -7.75 9.77 -5.30
C SER A 231 -7.17 10.09 -3.94
N HIS A 232 -6.67 9.07 -3.23
CA HIS A 232 -5.83 9.30 -2.06
C HIS A 232 -4.56 10.02 -2.50
N LYS A 233 -4.06 10.95 -1.69
CA LYS A 233 -2.77 11.60 -1.89
C LYS A 233 -1.81 11.15 -0.81
N LEU A 234 -0.64 10.67 -1.21
CA LEU A 234 0.41 10.17 -0.34
C LEU A 234 1.66 11.02 -0.57
N TYR A 235 2.26 11.50 0.51
CA TYR A 235 3.40 12.40 0.48
C TYR A 235 4.63 11.70 1.06
N TYR A 236 5.52 11.21 0.19
CA TYR A 236 6.74 10.51 0.60
C TYR A 236 7.95 11.43 0.50
N SER A 237 8.79 11.46 1.54
CA SER A 237 9.99 12.28 1.56
C SER A 237 10.88 12.02 0.33
N THR A 238 11.33 13.08 -0.36
CA THR A 238 12.26 12.97 -1.50
C THR A 238 13.68 12.61 -1.08
N LYS A 239 14.03 12.93 0.17
CA LYS A 239 15.31 12.60 0.80
C LYS A 239 15.08 11.73 2.03
N PRO A 240 16.04 10.87 2.39
CA PRO A 240 15.94 10.10 3.62
C PRO A 240 15.77 11.01 4.84
N ILE A 241 14.87 10.63 5.74
CA ILE A 241 14.71 11.28 7.05
C ILE A 241 15.67 10.61 8.05
N LYS A 242 16.45 11.42 8.77
CA LYS A 242 17.38 10.91 9.78
C LYS A 242 16.68 10.74 11.12
N VAL A 243 16.76 9.52 11.67
CA VAL A 243 16.25 9.17 13.00
C VAL A 243 17.31 8.32 13.69
N ASP A 244 17.76 8.72 14.87
CA ASP A 244 18.74 7.98 15.68
C ASP A 244 20.01 7.54 14.90
N GLY A 245 20.48 8.39 13.98
CA GLY A 245 21.64 8.12 13.13
C GLY A 245 21.37 7.27 11.88
N TRP A 246 20.13 6.82 11.67
CA TRP A 246 19.71 6.05 10.52
C TRP A 246 19.03 6.92 9.46
N ASP A 247 19.30 6.63 8.20
CA ASP A 247 18.62 7.21 7.04
C ASP A 247 17.43 6.34 6.65
N LEU A 248 16.21 6.88 6.77
CA LEU A 248 14.96 6.21 6.42
C LEU A 248 14.47 6.73 5.06
N PRO A 249 14.48 5.91 4.00
CA PRO A 249 14.06 6.35 2.66
C PRO A 249 12.54 6.40 2.55
N ASN A 250 12.05 7.27 1.68
CA ASN A 250 10.65 7.38 1.28
C ASN A 250 9.67 7.37 2.46
N VAL A 251 9.98 8.12 3.53
CA VAL A 251 9.09 8.19 4.68
C VAL A 251 7.77 8.81 4.27
N LEU A 252 6.64 8.17 4.62
CA LEU A 252 5.31 8.73 4.44
C LEU A 252 5.11 9.85 5.47
N VAL A 253 5.17 11.10 5.02
CA VAL A 253 5.06 12.29 5.88
C VAL A 253 3.61 12.69 6.11
N GLN A 254 2.78 12.54 5.08
CA GLN A 254 1.35 12.82 5.15
C GLN A 254 0.60 11.93 4.17
N PHE A 255 -0.63 11.58 4.49
CA PHE A 255 -1.56 11.10 3.48
C PHE A 255 -2.95 11.69 3.70
N VAL A 256 -3.69 11.80 2.60
CA VAL A 256 -5.03 12.37 2.56
C VAL A 256 -5.97 11.34 1.98
N GLU A 257 -6.98 10.97 2.77
CA GLU A 257 -8.03 10.06 2.36
C GLU A 257 -9.30 10.85 2.06
N PRO A 258 -9.79 10.85 0.81
CA PRO A 258 -11.04 11.50 0.47
C PRO A 258 -12.22 10.69 0.96
N THR A 259 -13.15 11.34 1.67
CA THR A 259 -14.44 10.80 2.07
C THR A 259 -15.60 11.54 1.41
N ALA A 260 -16.84 11.11 1.67
CA ALA A 260 -18.04 11.79 1.17
C ALA A 260 -18.20 13.17 1.83
N ASP A 261 -17.80 13.28 3.09
CA ASP A 261 -18.02 14.46 3.94
C ASP A 261 -16.84 15.45 3.93
N GLY A 262 -15.70 15.04 3.39
CA GLY A 262 -14.48 15.85 3.33
C GLY A 262 -13.22 15.00 3.15
N ASP A 263 -12.08 15.62 3.35
CA ASP A 263 -10.80 14.94 3.28
C ASP A 263 -10.28 14.71 4.71
N VAL A 264 -9.85 13.46 5.00
CA VAL A 264 -9.20 13.09 6.26
C VAL A 264 -7.69 13.18 6.08
N TYR A 265 -7.03 13.92 6.94
CA TYR A 265 -5.59 14.17 6.91
C TYR A 265 -4.88 13.36 7.98
N TYR A 266 -3.84 12.64 7.59
CA TYR A 266 -2.93 11.92 8.47
C TYR A 266 -1.55 12.55 8.33
N THR A 267 -1.09 13.25 9.37
CA THR A 267 0.17 13.99 9.34
C THR A 267 1.15 13.41 10.36
N LEU A 268 2.35 13.08 9.90
CA LEU A 268 3.41 12.49 10.72
C LEU A 268 3.78 13.42 11.88
N THR A 269 3.79 12.87 13.09
CA THR A 269 4.19 13.59 14.33
C THR A 269 5.44 13.02 14.96
N SER A 270 5.68 11.71 14.85
CA SER A 270 6.89 11.11 15.40
C SER A 270 7.29 9.81 14.69
N ILE A 271 8.58 9.50 14.78
CA ILE A 271 9.18 8.22 14.36
C ILE A 271 10.03 7.70 15.51
N SER A 272 9.94 6.39 15.80
CA SER A 272 10.79 5.69 16.76
C SER A 272 11.35 4.42 16.11
N LEU A 273 12.62 4.10 16.39
CA LEU A 273 13.31 2.90 15.91
C LEU A 273 13.53 1.86 17.03
N THR A 274 12.96 2.10 18.20
CA THR A 274 13.03 1.21 19.36
C THR A 274 11.64 0.88 19.88
N LYS A 275 11.45 -0.41 20.30
CA LYS A 275 10.23 -0.86 20.99
C LYS A 275 10.06 -0.23 22.34
#